data_cf850ab9a238abd73f28e34c7961ee00
#
_entry.id   cf850ab9a238abd73f28e34c7961ee00
#
_cell.length_a   1.000
_cell.length_b   1.000
_cell.length_c   1.000
_cell.angle_alpha   90.00
_cell.angle_beta   90.00
_cell.angle_gamma   90.00
#
_symmetry.space_group_name_H-M   'P 1'
#
loop_
_entity.id
_entity.type
_entity.pdbx_description
1 polymer ?
#
loop_
_entity_poly.entity_id
_entity_poly.type
_entity_poly.pdbx_seq_one_letter_code
_entity_poly.pdbx_strand_id
1 'polypeptide(L)'
;SQETTVFYKSEEFKEWLEDRSICHTLVFHNGIAFDVPVLEEVWGIDFKDVFIHDTLLLSQLDNPRREGGHSLASWGEYLGYPKGDHDDWTKLSDDMVAYCIQDVKITSQLYRLLMQKGLSEDAIDLEYSIKRQCSVQEKNGWLFDEHGAMHLQQRVNDDLRKAEQEVHKTFAPLPVWVSKKPVDNRFKADNTRTKYYQDEVDLGCYTNDDEDYGYWTYPELNLGSRQQVGRHLMHYGWKPSIFTETGKPKVDESTLKDVDIPEAQLIARYLMLQKRQGQIKGW
;
A
#
# COMPACT_ATOMS: atom_id res chain seq x y z
N SER A 1 -29.01 -14.85 -28.16
CA SER A 1 -27.83 -15.71 -27.97
C SER A 1 -26.63 -14.79 -27.75
N GLN A 2 -25.83 -15.04 -26.73
CA GLN A 2 -24.53 -14.37 -26.61
C GLN A 2 -23.57 -15.11 -27.49
N GLU A 3 -23.24 -14.53 -28.63
CA GLU A 3 -22.19 -15.03 -29.50
C GLU A 3 -20.86 -14.53 -28.97
N THR A 4 -19.85 -15.41 -28.93
CA THR A 4 -18.50 -15.07 -28.49
C THR A 4 -17.57 -15.17 -29.69
N THR A 5 -16.91 -14.06 -30.02
CA THR A 5 -15.91 -14.01 -31.09
C THR A 5 -14.57 -13.67 -30.47
N VAL A 6 -13.51 -14.35 -30.89
CA VAL A 6 -12.13 -14.12 -30.47
C VAL A 6 -11.33 -13.64 -31.68
N PHE A 7 -10.72 -12.47 -31.55
CA PHE A 7 -9.87 -11.90 -32.58
C PHE A 7 -8.41 -12.14 -32.21
N TYR A 8 -7.65 -12.77 -33.09
CA TYR A 8 -6.21 -12.99 -32.91
C TYR A 8 -5.35 -12.02 -33.69
N LYS A 9 -5.95 -11.26 -34.61
CA LYS A 9 -5.26 -10.27 -35.45
C LYS A 9 -5.98 -8.94 -35.43
N SER A 10 -5.20 -7.87 -35.50
CA SER A 10 -5.72 -6.50 -35.54
C SER A 10 -6.61 -6.24 -36.74
N GLU A 11 -6.27 -6.83 -37.90
CA GLU A 11 -7.03 -6.66 -39.14
C GLU A 11 -8.45 -7.20 -39.03
N GLU A 12 -8.62 -8.38 -38.43
CA GLU A 12 -9.91 -9.03 -38.23
C GLU A 12 -10.81 -8.17 -37.31
N PHE A 13 -10.22 -7.59 -36.26
CA PHE A 13 -10.95 -6.70 -35.35
C PHE A 13 -11.31 -5.38 -36.01
N LYS A 14 -10.42 -4.80 -36.82
CA LYS A 14 -10.66 -3.57 -37.60
C LYS A 14 -11.82 -3.78 -38.58
N GLU A 15 -11.79 -4.82 -39.39
CA GLU A 15 -12.86 -5.17 -40.33
C GLU A 15 -14.20 -5.35 -39.62
N TRP A 16 -14.22 -6.02 -38.48
CA TRP A 16 -15.41 -6.18 -37.66
C TRP A 16 -15.91 -4.85 -37.11
N LEU A 17 -15.02 -3.95 -36.67
CA LEU A 17 -15.37 -2.63 -36.12
C LEU A 17 -15.87 -1.67 -37.22
N GLU A 18 -15.38 -1.79 -38.45
CA GLU A 18 -15.78 -1.00 -39.59
C GLU A 18 -17.10 -1.45 -40.23
N ASP A 19 -17.60 -2.62 -39.88
CA ASP A 19 -18.90 -3.11 -40.35
C ASP A 19 -20.04 -2.26 -39.79
N ARG A 20 -20.50 -1.30 -40.58
CA ARG A 20 -21.57 -0.35 -40.21
C ARG A 20 -22.96 -0.96 -40.09
N SER A 21 -23.13 -2.26 -40.39
CA SER A 21 -24.37 -2.99 -40.12
C SER A 21 -24.53 -3.34 -38.64
N ILE A 22 -23.46 -3.25 -37.86
CA ILE A 22 -23.42 -3.55 -36.44
C ILE A 22 -23.43 -2.22 -35.65
N CYS A 23 -24.19 -2.14 -34.60
CA CYS A 23 -24.18 -0.99 -33.71
C CYS A 23 -22.93 -1.03 -32.82
N HIS A 24 -22.04 -0.04 -32.96
CA HIS A 24 -20.74 -0.03 -32.31
C HIS A 24 -20.79 0.67 -30.95
N THR A 25 -21.35 -0.03 -29.98
CA THR A 25 -21.15 0.29 -28.57
C THR A 25 -20.26 -0.78 -27.95
N LEU A 26 -19.05 -0.39 -27.57
CA LEU A 26 -18.14 -1.29 -26.88
C LEU A 26 -18.21 -1.06 -25.37
N VAL A 27 -18.16 -2.15 -24.64
CA VAL A 27 -18.24 -2.14 -23.19
C VAL A 27 -17.00 -2.78 -22.60
N PHE A 28 -16.30 -2.04 -21.77
CA PHE A 28 -15.08 -2.48 -21.08
C PHE A 28 -15.25 -2.39 -19.56
N HIS A 29 -14.28 -2.89 -18.85
CA HIS A 29 -14.10 -2.65 -17.42
C HIS A 29 -12.72 -2.01 -17.19
N ASN A 30 -12.69 -0.72 -16.89
CA ASN A 30 -11.49 0.14 -16.87
C ASN A 30 -10.88 0.37 -18.26
N GLY A 31 -11.70 0.24 -19.32
CA GLY A 31 -11.22 0.28 -20.68
C GLY A 31 -10.77 1.65 -21.16
N ILE A 32 -11.39 2.72 -20.70
CA ILE A 32 -11.02 4.11 -21.08
C ILE A 32 -9.56 4.40 -20.67
N ALA A 33 -9.10 3.83 -19.55
CA ALA A 33 -7.75 4.03 -19.07
C ALA A 33 -6.75 2.98 -19.54
N PHE A 34 -7.19 1.79 -19.97
CA PHE A 34 -6.29 0.70 -20.27
C PHE A 34 -6.53 0.08 -21.66
N ASP A 35 -7.64 -0.62 -21.88
CA ASP A 35 -7.85 -1.39 -23.13
C ASP A 35 -7.87 -0.48 -24.37
N VAL A 36 -8.58 0.65 -24.33
CA VAL A 36 -8.67 1.57 -25.45
C VAL A 36 -7.33 2.15 -25.85
N PRO A 37 -6.54 2.78 -24.95
CA PRO A 37 -5.21 3.27 -25.31
C PRO A 37 -4.25 2.18 -25.79
N VAL A 38 -4.34 0.97 -25.24
CA VAL A 38 -3.51 -0.16 -25.69
C VAL A 38 -3.87 -0.58 -27.12
N LEU A 39 -5.16 -0.73 -27.41
CA LEU A 39 -5.62 -1.11 -28.76
C LEU A 39 -5.32 -0.02 -29.79
N GLU A 40 -5.42 1.26 -29.42
CA GLU A 40 -5.01 2.38 -30.27
C GLU A 40 -3.52 2.35 -30.59
N GLU A 41 -2.67 2.16 -29.57
CA GLU A 41 -1.22 2.23 -29.72
C GLU A 41 -0.63 0.96 -30.34
N VAL A 42 -1.09 -0.22 -29.95
CA VAL A 42 -0.50 -1.52 -30.37
C VAL A 42 -1.14 -2.02 -31.66
N TRP A 43 -2.45 -1.91 -31.80
CA TRP A 43 -3.20 -2.41 -32.95
C TRP A 43 -3.58 -1.32 -33.95
N GLY A 44 -3.37 -0.03 -33.62
CA GLY A 44 -3.74 1.09 -34.48
C GLY A 44 -5.24 1.15 -34.75
N ILE A 45 -6.06 0.82 -33.73
CA ILE A 45 -7.50 0.91 -33.81
C ILE A 45 -7.92 2.38 -33.65
N ASP A 46 -8.88 2.88 -34.44
CA ASP A 46 -9.48 4.20 -34.28
C ASP A 46 -10.87 4.04 -33.63
N PHE A 47 -11.02 4.56 -32.43
CA PHE A 47 -12.28 4.52 -31.68
C PHE A 47 -13.10 5.82 -31.79
N LYS A 48 -12.72 6.72 -32.71
CA LYS A 48 -13.34 8.06 -32.80
C LYS A 48 -14.85 8.04 -32.97
N ASP A 49 -15.37 7.10 -33.74
CA ASP A 49 -16.80 6.96 -34.06
C ASP A 49 -17.46 5.80 -33.27
N VAL A 50 -16.79 5.31 -32.23
CA VAL A 50 -17.25 4.20 -31.40
C VAL A 50 -17.69 4.71 -30.04
N PHE A 51 -18.90 4.34 -29.62
CA PHE A 51 -19.37 4.65 -28.28
C PHE A 51 -18.79 3.65 -27.27
N ILE A 52 -18.13 4.16 -26.21
CA ILE A 52 -17.46 3.32 -25.24
C ILE A 52 -18.10 3.50 -23.87
N HIS A 53 -18.55 2.38 -23.28
CA HIS A 53 -18.95 2.32 -21.89
C HIS A 53 -17.86 1.69 -21.03
N ASP A 54 -17.67 2.23 -19.82
CA ASP A 54 -16.72 1.72 -18.83
C ASP A 54 -17.46 1.31 -17.56
N THR A 55 -17.55 0.00 -17.32
CA THR A 55 -18.32 -0.53 -16.19
C THR A 55 -17.66 -0.25 -14.84
N LEU A 56 -16.35 0.04 -14.78
CA LEU A 56 -15.70 0.51 -13.55
C LEU A 56 -16.25 1.87 -13.14
N LEU A 57 -16.30 2.81 -14.07
CA LEU A 57 -16.82 4.17 -13.82
C LEU A 57 -18.32 4.15 -13.52
N LEU A 58 -19.10 3.37 -14.27
CA LEU A 58 -20.52 3.19 -13.99
C LEU A 58 -20.77 2.61 -12.59
N SER A 59 -19.95 1.65 -12.17
CA SER A 59 -20.02 1.06 -10.83
C SER A 59 -19.67 2.07 -9.72
N GLN A 60 -18.68 2.92 -9.95
CA GLN A 60 -18.29 3.97 -9.02
C GLN A 60 -19.36 5.07 -8.94
N LEU A 61 -19.99 5.40 -10.05
CA LEU A 61 -21.07 6.37 -10.14
C LEU A 61 -22.36 5.87 -9.43
N ASP A 62 -22.70 4.58 -9.57
CA ASP A 62 -23.84 3.97 -8.88
C ASP A 62 -23.65 3.95 -7.35
N ASN A 63 -22.50 3.51 -6.88
CA ASN A 63 -22.21 3.46 -5.45
C ASN A 63 -20.70 3.58 -5.17
N PRO A 64 -20.16 4.78 -4.90
CA PRO A 64 -18.73 4.99 -4.69
C PRO A 64 -18.17 4.26 -3.47
N ARG A 65 -19.04 3.80 -2.54
CA ARG A 65 -18.66 3.07 -1.33
C ARG A 65 -19.14 1.61 -1.33
N ARG A 66 -19.18 1.01 -2.53
CA ARG A 66 -19.60 -0.39 -2.65
C ARG A 66 -18.73 -1.29 -1.79
N GLU A 67 -19.35 -2.11 -0.94
CA GLU A 67 -18.70 -3.16 -0.19
C GLU A 67 -18.07 -4.19 -1.13
N GLY A 68 -16.82 -4.58 -0.91
CA GLY A 68 -16.03 -5.42 -1.81
C GLY A 68 -15.33 -4.66 -2.95
N GLY A 69 -15.56 -3.34 -3.11
CA GLY A 69 -14.92 -2.51 -4.12
C GLY A 69 -15.49 -2.70 -5.52
N HIS A 70 -14.78 -2.21 -6.54
CA HIS A 70 -15.27 -2.12 -7.92
C HIS A 70 -14.51 -3.02 -8.90
N SER A 71 -13.62 -3.89 -8.42
CA SER A 71 -12.88 -4.80 -9.30
C SER A 71 -13.80 -5.79 -10.01
N LEU A 72 -13.41 -6.22 -11.22
CA LEU A 72 -14.17 -7.20 -11.99
C LEU A 72 -14.29 -8.54 -11.24
N ALA A 73 -13.27 -8.92 -10.45
CA ALA A 73 -13.30 -10.10 -9.59
C ALA A 73 -14.41 -10.00 -8.53
N SER A 74 -14.48 -8.89 -7.80
CA SER A 74 -15.54 -8.66 -6.80
C SER A 74 -16.94 -8.63 -7.40
N TRP A 75 -17.08 -8.09 -8.60
CA TRP A 75 -18.35 -8.13 -9.32
C TRP A 75 -18.67 -9.52 -9.85
N GLY A 76 -17.68 -10.28 -10.30
CA GLY A 76 -17.84 -11.67 -10.73
C GLY A 76 -18.39 -12.54 -9.61
N GLU A 77 -17.85 -12.44 -8.40
CA GLU A 77 -18.37 -13.14 -7.23
C GLU A 77 -19.82 -12.74 -6.91
N TYR A 78 -20.11 -11.44 -6.89
CA TYR A 78 -21.46 -10.94 -6.62
C TYR A 78 -22.49 -11.42 -7.64
N LEU A 79 -22.11 -11.51 -8.92
CA LEU A 79 -22.99 -11.92 -10.03
C LEU A 79 -23.08 -13.44 -10.18
N GLY A 80 -22.33 -14.23 -9.41
CA GLY A 80 -22.26 -15.69 -9.53
C GLY A 80 -21.45 -16.19 -10.72
N TYR A 81 -20.56 -15.36 -11.26
CA TYR A 81 -19.60 -15.66 -12.33
C TYR A 81 -18.18 -15.39 -11.83
N PRO A 82 -17.63 -16.22 -10.95
CA PRO A 82 -16.31 -15.95 -10.38
C PRO A 82 -15.27 -15.83 -11.50
N LYS A 83 -14.35 -14.89 -11.29
CA LYS A 83 -13.22 -14.69 -12.19
C LYS A 83 -12.26 -15.88 -12.04
N GLY A 84 -11.77 -16.42 -13.15
CA GLY A 84 -10.74 -17.46 -13.14
C GLY A 84 -9.38 -16.90 -12.67
N ASP A 85 -8.49 -17.80 -12.31
CA ASP A 85 -7.09 -17.48 -12.04
C ASP A 85 -6.25 -17.75 -13.29
N HIS A 86 -5.37 -16.80 -13.65
CA HIS A 86 -4.39 -16.96 -14.71
C HIS A 86 -3.14 -16.19 -14.33
N ASP A 87 -1.98 -16.83 -14.37
CA ASP A 87 -0.69 -16.28 -13.91
C ASP A 87 0.42 -16.29 -14.97
N ASP A 88 0.34 -17.10 -16.02
CA ASP A 88 1.32 -17.16 -17.11
C ASP A 88 0.92 -16.26 -18.30
N TRP A 89 1.33 -14.99 -18.24
CA TRP A 89 1.11 -14.00 -19.30
C TRP A 89 2.24 -13.95 -20.35
N THR A 90 3.18 -14.88 -20.32
CA THR A 90 4.37 -14.84 -21.21
C THR A 90 4.09 -15.28 -22.62
N LYS A 91 3.04 -16.07 -22.83
CA LYS A 91 2.63 -16.59 -24.13
C LYS A 91 1.12 -16.81 -24.21
N LEU A 92 0.60 -16.68 -25.43
CA LEU A 92 -0.80 -16.99 -25.68
C LEU A 92 -1.09 -18.47 -25.40
N SER A 93 -2.13 -18.75 -24.63
CA SER A 93 -2.62 -20.11 -24.29
C SER A 93 -4.14 -20.16 -24.32
N ASP A 94 -4.69 -21.40 -24.43
CA ASP A 94 -6.14 -21.62 -24.37
C ASP A 94 -6.72 -21.17 -23.03
N ASP A 95 -5.96 -21.33 -21.94
CA ASP A 95 -6.36 -20.87 -20.60
C ASP A 95 -6.46 -19.35 -20.54
N MET A 96 -5.51 -18.62 -21.16
CA MET A 96 -5.57 -17.16 -21.29
C MET A 96 -6.81 -16.72 -22.07
N VAL A 97 -7.13 -17.40 -23.18
CA VAL A 97 -8.33 -17.11 -23.98
C VAL A 97 -9.59 -17.37 -23.16
N ALA A 98 -9.66 -18.51 -22.45
CA ALA A 98 -10.79 -18.83 -21.58
C ALA A 98 -10.98 -17.79 -20.47
N TYR A 99 -9.89 -17.33 -19.86
CA TYR A 99 -9.89 -16.26 -18.87
C TYR A 99 -10.43 -14.94 -19.45
N CYS A 100 -9.98 -14.51 -20.63
CA CYS A 100 -10.48 -13.31 -21.29
C CYS A 100 -11.97 -13.42 -21.64
N ILE A 101 -12.43 -14.58 -22.12
CA ILE A 101 -13.85 -14.83 -22.41
C ILE A 101 -14.68 -14.70 -21.12
N GLN A 102 -14.18 -15.20 -19.99
CA GLN A 102 -14.85 -15.08 -18.71
C GLN A 102 -14.96 -13.62 -18.27
N ASP A 103 -13.90 -12.82 -18.40
CA ASP A 103 -13.90 -11.39 -18.09
C ASP A 103 -14.93 -10.63 -18.94
N VAL A 104 -15.04 -10.93 -20.23
CA VAL A 104 -16.06 -10.35 -21.12
C VAL A 104 -17.48 -10.71 -20.68
N LYS A 105 -17.71 -11.95 -20.25
CA LYS A 105 -19.01 -12.39 -19.71
C LYS A 105 -19.39 -11.61 -18.46
N ILE A 106 -18.48 -11.47 -17.51
CA ILE A 106 -18.70 -10.71 -16.27
C ILE A 106 -19.00 -9.26 -16.61
N THR A 107 -18.19 -8.63 -17.47
CA THR A 107 -18.37 -7.24 -17.92
C THR A 107 -19.74 -7.02 -18.57
N SER A 108 -20.17 -7.94 -19.41
CA SER A 108 -21.48 -7.89 -20.08
C SER A 108 -22.65 -7.96 -19.09
N GLN A 109 -22.59 -8.86 -18.10
CA GLN A 109 -23.61 -8.97 -17.05
C GLN A 109 -23.62 -7.74 -16.14
N LEU A 110 -22.45 -7.27 -15.76
CA LEU A 110 -22.30 -6.06 -14.96
C LEU A 110 -22.89 -4.84 -15.67
N TYR A 111 -22.57 -4.66 -16.94
CA TYR A 111 -23.14 -3.56 -17.74
C TYR A 111 -24.66 -3.58 -17.75
N ARG A 112 -25.28 -4.73 -18.00
CA ARG A 112 -26.74 -4.88 -17.98
C ARG A 112 -27.35 -4.52 -16.63
N LEU A 113 -26.70 -4.94 -15.54
CA LEU A 113 -27.13 -4.60 -14.19
C LEU A 113 -27.07 -3.08 -13.94
N LEU A 114 -25.95 -2.44 -14.30
CA LEU A 114 -25.73 -1.01 -14.06
C LEU A 114 -26.67 -0.13 -14.92
N MET A 115 -26.93 -0.52 -16.16
CA MET A 115 -27.88 0.22 -17.02
C MET A 115 -29.32 0.19 -16.51
N GLN A 116 -29.70 -0.81 -15.72
CA GLN A 116 -31.03 -0.86 -15.06
C GLN A 116 -31.15 0.08 -13.87
N LYS A 117 -30.04 0.67 -13.39
CA LYS A 117 -30.04 1.60 -12.25
C LYS A 117 -30.55 3.00 -12.58
N GLY A 118 -30.70 3.34 -13.86
CA GLY A 118 -31.18 4.65 -14.29
C GLY A 118 -30.21 5.79 -14.01
N LEU A 119 -28.91 5.52 -14.17
CA LEU A 119 -27.86 6.54 -14.04
C LEU A 119 -28.10 7.67 -15.06
N SER A 120 -27.85 8.92 -14.66
CA SER A 120 -27.98 10.08 -15.55
C SER A 120 -26.93 10.01 -16.67
N GLU A 121 -27.36 10.18 -17.92
CA GLU A 121 -26.49 10.24 -19.09
C GLU A 121 -25.48 11.38 -18.96
N ASP A 122 -25.89 12.56 -18.52
CA ASP A 122 -24.98 13.69 -18.28
C ASP A 122 -23.90 13.38 -17.26
N ALA A 123 -24.24 12.62 -16.21
CA ALA A 123 -23.27 12.21 -15.20
C ALA A 123 -22.28 11.17 -15.76
N ILE A 124 -22.75 10.24 -16.58
CA ILE A 124 -21.91 9.25 -17.27
C ILE A 124 -20.93 9.96 -18.21
N ASP A 125 -21.41 10.89 -19.03
CA ASP A 125 -20.58 11.65 -19.97
C ASP A 125 -19.54 12.51 -19.28
N LEU A 126 -19.90 13.12 -18.14
CA LEU A 126 -18.98 13.89 -17.31
C LEU A 126 -17.85 13.00 -16.78
N GLU A 127 -18.19 11.88 -16.15
CA GLU A 127 -17.18 10.94 -15.59
C GLU A 127 -16.27 10.38 -16.68
N TYR A 128 -16.81 10.02 -17.84
CA TYR A 128 -16.00 9.54 -18.97
C TYR A 128 -15.06 10.61 -19.51
N SER A 129 -15.55 11.86 -19.59
CA SER A 129 -14.74 12.99 -20.04
C SER A 129 -13.60 13.28 -19.06
N ILE A 130 -13.89 13.30 -17.76
CA ILE A 130 -12.88 13.46 -16.71
C ILE A 130 -11.84 12.32 -16.78
N LYS A 131 -12.30 11.07 -16.93
CA LYS A 131 -11.36 9.92 -17.00
C LYS A 131 -10.43 10.01 -18.21
N ARG A 132 -10.96 10.40 -19.39
CA ARG A 132 -10.12 10.62 -20.59
C ARG A 132 -9.08 11.71 -20.35
N GLN A 133 -9.48 12.85 -19.73
CA GLN A 133 -8.53 13.91 -19.41
C GLN A 133 -7.45 13.45 -18.41
N CYS A 134 -7.84 12.73 -17.38
CA CYS A 134 -6.89 12.14 -16.42
C CYS A 134 -5.92 11.18 -17.11
N SER A 135 -6.40 10.33 -18.02
CA SER A 135 -5.54 9.40 -18.78
C SER A 135 -4.53 10.13 -19.67
N VAL A 136 -4.93 11.26 -20.29
CA VAL A 136 -4.00 12.12 -21.05
C VAL A 136 -2.96 12.75 -20.13
N GLN A 137 -3.36 13.23 -18.96
CA GLN A 137 -2.44 13.80 -17.97
C GLN A 137 -1.47 12.76 -17.44
N GLU A 138 -1.94 11.54 -17.15
CA GLU A 138 -1.10 10.41 -16.72
C GLU A 138 -0.07 10.04 -17.80
N LYS A 139 -0.48 9.97 -19.07
CA LYS A 139 0.40 9.67 -20.21
C LYS A 139 1.45 10.78 -20.44
N ASN A 140 1.07 12.04 -20.32
CA ASN A 140 1.97 13.17 -20.50
C ASN A 140 2.94 13.32 -19.32
N GLY A 141 2.53 12.87 -18.14
CA GLY A 141 3.28 13.07 -16.91
C GLY A 141 3.38 14.54 -16.49
N TRP A 142 4.23 14.80 -15.53
CA TRP A 142 4.52 16.12 -14.99
C TRP A 142 6.01 16.39 -15.08
N LEU A 143 6.36 17.66 -15.35
CA LEU A 143 7.76 18.06 -15.24
C LEU A 143 8.21 17.91 -13.78
N PHE A 144 9.18 17.02 -13.56
CA PHE A 144 9.73 16.76 -12.24
C PHE A 144 11.19 17.25 -12.18
N ASP A 145 11.51 18.07 -11.19
CA ASP A 145 12.87 18.53 -10.95
C ASP A 145 13.65 17.48 -10.14
N GLU A 146 14.23 16.52 -10.83
CA GLU A 146 15.03 15.44 -10.23
C GLU A 146 16.21 15.99 -9.42
N HIS A 147 16.91 17.01 -9.92
CA HIS A 147 18.04 17.59 -9.21
C HIS A 147 17.62 18.27 -7.93
N GLY A 148 16.54 19.05 -7.97
CA GLY A 148 15.95 19.66 -6.78
C GLY A 148 15.49 18.62 -5.76
N ALA A 149 14.87 17.54 -6.20
CA ALA A 149 14.44 16.43 -5.35
C ALA A 149 15.64 15.72 -4.70
N MET A 150 16.71 15.44 -5.43
CA MET A 150 17.93 14.84 -4.89
C MET A 150 18.60 15.74 -3.84
N HIS A 151 18.70 17.04 -4.10
CA HIS A 151 19.21 18.01 -3.12
C HIS A 151 18.33 18.09 -1.87
N LEU A 152 17.01 18.08 -2.05
CA LEU A 152 16.08 18.06 -0.92
C LEU A 152 16.23 16.79 -0.08
N GLN A 153 16.33 15.63 -0.75
CA GLN A 153 16.55 14.35 -0.08
C GLN A 153 17.84 14.36 0.74
N GLN A 154 18.94 14.87 0.18
CA GLN A 154 20.20 14.96 0.90
C GLN A 154 20.09 15.85 2.14
N ARG A 155 19.49 17.03 2.00
CA ARG A 155 19.25 17.94 3.14
C ARG A 155 18.42 17.29 4.24
N VAL A 156 17.31 16.65 3.87
CA VAL A 156 16.44 15.95 4.84
C VAL A 156 17.18 14.82 5.53
N ASN A 157 18.01 14.06 4.80
CA ASN A 157 18.85 12.99 5.38
C ASN A 157 19.88 13.56 6.37
N ASP A 158 20.50 14.69 6.05
CA ASP A 158 21.48 15.34 6.94
C ASP A 158 20.80 15.88 8.21
N ASP A 159 19.64 16.52 8.07
CA ASP A 159 18.86 17.03 9.19
C ASP A 159 18.32 15.90 10.07
N LEU A 160 17.90 14.78 9.46
CA LEU A 160 17.48 13.59 10.20
C LEU A 160 18.61 13.00 11.03
N ARG A 161 19.81 12.86 10.46
CA ARG A 161 21.00 12.39 11.19
C ARG A 161 21.38 13.32 12.36
N LYS A 162 21.28 14.65 12.16
CA LYS A 162 21.52 15.62 13.24
C LYS A 162 20.49 15.48 14.36
N ALA A 163 19.20 15.38 13.99
CA ALA A 163 18.12 15.18 14.96
C ALA A 163 18.28 13.88 15.75
N GLU A 164 18.66 12.78 15.09
CA GLU A 164 18.96 11.50 15.74
C GLU A 164 20.12 11.62 16.74
N GLN A 165 21.20 12.28 16.35
CA GLN A 165 22.34 12.53 17.24
C GLN A 165 21.97 13.41 18.46
N GLU A 166 21.13 14.42 18.26
CA GLU A 166 20.63 15.28 19.36
C GLU A 166 19.77 14.46 20.33
N VAL A 167 18.89 13.59 19.81
CA VAL A 167 18.08 12.68 20.62
C VAL A 167 18.97 11.76 21.45
N HIS A 168 19.94 11.07 20.83
CA HIS A 168 20.84 10.14 21.55
C HIS A 168 21.73 10.84 22.60
N LYS A 169 22.04 12.11 22.42
CA LYS A 169 22.75 12.91 23.44
C LYS A 169 21.85 13.29 24.61
N THR A 170 20.57 13.55 24.35
CA THR A 170 19.60 14.01 25.35
C THR A 170 19.01 12.86 26.16
N PHE A 171 18.70 11.74 25.48
CA PHE A 171 18.06 10.60 26.12
C PHE A 171 19.08 9.56 26.56
N ALA A 172 19.36 9.52 27.86
CA ALA A 172 20.16 8.46 28.43
C ALA A 172 19.48 7.08 28.25
N PRO A 173 20.25 5.99 28.07
CA PRO A 173 19.69 4.64 28.04
C PRO A 173 18.92 4.34 29.32
N LEU A 174 17.69 3.84 29.17
CA LEU A 174 16.88 3.38 30.33
C LEU A 174 17.05 1.89 30.57
N PRO A 175 17.05 1.47 31.85
CA PRO A 175 17.15 0.05 32.20
C PRO A 175 15.99 -0.75 31.62
N VAL A 176 16.31 -1.89 31.03
CA VAL A 176 15.35 -2.88 30.51
C VAL A 176 15.71 -4.22 31.10
N TRP A 177 14.74 -4.86 31.75
CA TRP A 177 14.89 -6.24 32.18
C TRP A 177 14.70 -7.19 30.99
N VAL A 178 15.62 -8.12 30.83
CA VAL A 178 15.54 -9.17 29.82
C VAL A 178 15.40 -10.51 30.52
N SER A 179 14.16 -11.04 30.50
CA SER A 179 13.88 -12.36 31.05
C SER A 179 14.56 -13.46 30.24
N LYS A 180 15.15 -14.44 30.94
CA LYS A 180 15.76 -15.63 30.36
C LYS A 180 15.29 -16.89 31.09
N LYS A 181 15.41 -18.02 30.43
CA LYS A 181 15.31 -19.32 31.09
C LYS A 181 16.70 -19.70 31.58
N PRO A 182 16.89 -20.13 32.86
CA PRO A 182 18.14 -20.61 33.35
C PRO A 182 18.64 -21.79 32.54
N VAL A 183 19.95 -21.87 32.33
CA VAL A 183 20.58 -23.00 31.62
C VAL A 183 20.63 -24.23 32.55
N ASP A 184 20.01 -25.33 32.09
CA ASP A 184 19.97 -26.58 32.85
C ASP A 184 21.38 -27.23 32.95
N ASN A 185 22.10 -27.31 31.84
CA ASN A 185 23.44 -27.88 31.78
C ASN A 185 24.54 -26.82 31.97
N ARG A 186 24.88 -26.53 33.20
CA ARG A 186 25.84 -25.46 33.57
C ARG A 186 27.31 -25.86 33.39
N PHE A 187 27.62 -27.11 33.57
CA PHE A 187 29.01 -27.64 33.55
C PHE A 187 29.14 -28.83 32.59
N LYS A 188 30.30 -28.93 31.95
CA LYS A 188 30.70 -30.08 31.14
C LYS A 188 31.18 -31.21 32.03
N ALA A 189 31.44 -32.39 31.45
CA ALA A 189 31.98 -33.55 32.17
C ALA A 189 33.33 -33.30 32.81
N ASP A 190 34.12 -32.36 32.32
CA ASP A 190 35.42 -31.93 32.84
C ASP A 190 35.31 -30.82 33.91
N ASN A 191 34.12 -30.53 34.41
CA ASN A 191 33.80 -29.47 35.36
C ASN A 191 34.04 -28.04 34.86
N THR A 192 34.30 -27.83 33.57
CA THR A 192 34.35 -26.50 32.97
C THR A 192 32.95 -26.00 32.68
N ARG A 193 32.75 -24.65 32.69
CA ARG A 193 31.47 -24.07 32.38
C ARG A 193 31.11 -24.33 30.91
N THR A 194 29.83 -24.61 30.64
CA THR A 194 29.31 -24.59 29.27
C THR A 194 29.32 -23.16 28.74
N LYS A 195 29.38 -23.00 27.41
CA LYS A 195 29.35 -21.67 26.78
C LYS A 195 28.13 -20.89 27.22
N TYR A 196 26.96 -21.52 27.21
CA TYR A 196 25.68 -20.85 27.55
C TYR A 196 25.62 -20.38 29.00
N TYR A 197 26.20 -21.19 29.94
CA TYR A 197 26.29 -20.78 31.34
C TYR A 197 27.34 -19.69 31.55
N GLN A 198 28.43 -19.69 30.81
CA GLN A 198 29.39 -18.60 30.82
C GLN A 198 28.76 -17.29 30.33
N ASP A 199 27.96 -17.34 29.23
CA ASP A 199 27.24 -16.19 28.72
C ASP A 199 26.24 -15.62 29.77
N GLU A 200 25.55 -16.47 30.55
CA GLU A 200 24.66 -16.02 31.65
C GLU A 200 25.44 -15.31 32.77
N VAL A 201 26.61 -15.87 33.13
CA VAL A 201 27.46 -15.26 34.15
C VAL A 201 28.02 -13.93 33.68
N ASP A 202 28.47 -13.85 32.43
CA ASP A 202 29.02 -12.62 31.84
C ASP A 202 27.94 -11.52 31.70
N LEU A 203 26.70 -11.90 31.50
CA LEU A 203 25.55 -10.99 31.48
C LEU A 203 25.07 -10.60 32.88
N GLY A 204 25.55 -11.26 33.94
CA GLY A 204 25.11 -11.02 35.31
C GLY A 204 23.67 -11.44 35.56
N CYS A 205 23.24 -12.57 34.98
CA CYS A 205 21.89 -13.08 35.19
C CYS A 205 21.62 -13.48 36.66
N TYR A 206 20.45 -13.08 37.17
CA TYR A 206 19.96 -13.43 38.50
C TYR A 206 18.43 -13.49 38.52
N THR A 207 17.88 -14.02 39.62
CA THR A 207 16.41 -13.93 39.84
C THR A 207 16.10 -12.63 40.56
N ASN A 208 15.20 -11.83 40.01
CA ASN A 208 14.80 -10.56 40.61
C ASN A 208 13.71 -10.78 41.70
N ASP A 209 13.22 -9.67 42.28
CA ASP A 209 12.19 -9.68 43.32
C ASP A 209 10.84 -10.21 42.86
N ASP A 210 10.56 -10.19 41.56
CA ASP A 210 9.34 -10.72 40.92
C ASP A 210 9.47 -12.21 40.55
N GLU A 211 10.49 -12.89 41.06
CA GLU A 211 10.85 -14.30 40.76
C GLU A 211 11.18 -14.58 39.28
N ASP A 212 11.47 -13.53 38.49
CA ASP A 212 11.85 -13.64 37.08
C ASP A 212 13.37 -13.71 36.95
N TYR A 213 13.89 -14.72 36.21
CA TYR A 213 15.31 -14.90 35.97
C TYR A 213 15.73 -14.13 34.72
N GLY A 214 16.78 -13.30 34.82
CA GLY A 214 17.23 -12.48 33.70
C GLY A 214 18.35 -11.53 34.09
N TYR A 215 18.47 -10.44 33.36
CA TYR A 215 19.48 -9.42 33.60
C TYR A 215 18.99 -8.02 33.16
N TRP A 216 19.58 -6.99 33.73
CA TRP A 216 19.38 -5.62 33.31
C TRP A 216 20.30 -5.28 32.12
N THR A 217 19.74 -4.63 31.10
CA THR A 217 20.49 -4.02 30.01
C THR A 217 20.08 -2.56 29.85
N TYR A 218 20.96 -1.78 29.24
CA TYR A 218 20.78 -0.34 29.02
C TYR A 218 20.89 -0.05 27.51
N PRO A 219 19.92 -0.48 26.71
CA PRO A 219 19.96 -0.23 25.28
C PRO A 219 19.80 1.25 24.97
N GLU A 220 20.46 1.71 23.93
CA GLU A 220 20.18 3.03 23.36
C GLU A 220 18.72 3.12 22.91
N LEU A 221 18.17 4.35 22.93
CA LEU A 221 16.79 4.58 22.50
C LEU A 221 16.63 4.25 21.00
N ASN A 222 15.85 3.23 20.72
CA ASN A 222 15.46 2.92 19.36
C ASN A 222 14.29 3.83 18.92
N LEU A 223 14.58 4.82 18.07
CA LEU A 223 13.61 5.77 17.54
C LEU A 223 12.57 5.14 16.60
N GLY A 224 12.83 3.95 16.06
CA GLY A 224 11.86 3.13 15.34
C GLY A 224 10.79 2.50 16.24
N SER A 225 11.07 2.36 17.56
CA SER A 225 10.16 1.77 18.51
C SER A 225 9.31 2.82 19.24
N ARG A 226 8.06 2.98 18.82
CA ARG A 226 7.10 3.91 19.46
C ARG A 226 6.93 3.63 20.95
N GLN A 227 7.06 2.39 21.38
CA GLN A 227 6.96 2.01 22.79
C GLN A 227 8.17 2.50 23.60
N GLN A 228 9.40 2.34 23.08
CA GLN A 228 10.58 2.84 23.73
C GLN A 228 10.57 4.36 23.81
N VAL A 229 10.21 5.03 22.70
CA VAL A 229 10.07 6.48 22.66
C VAL A 229 9.06 6.97 23.70
N GLY A 230 7.87 6.35 23.75
CA GLY A 230 6.84 6.71 24.75
C GLY A 230 7.33 6.53 26.17
N ARG A 231 8.06 5.43 26.48
CA ARG A 231 8.61 5.16 27.81
C ARG A 231 9.65 6.21 28.21
N HIS A 232 10.55 6.58 27.29
CA HIS A 232 11.55 7.64 27.55
C HIS A 232 10.86 8.98 27.79
N LEU A 233 9.90 9.37 26.95
CA LEU A 233 9.16 10.63 27.14
C LEU A 233 8.41 10.66 28.47
N MET A 234 7.79 9.54 28.90
CA MET A 234 7.14 9.46 30.21
C MET A 234 8.16 9.63 31.36
N HIS A 235 9.38 9.12 31.20
CA HIS A 235 10.48 9.33 32.17
C HIS A 235 10.84 10.82 32.29
N TYR A 236 10.72 11.59 31.21
CA TYR A 236 10.90 13.04 31.19
C TYR A 236 9.61 13.84 31.53
N GLY A 237 8.58 13.16 32.04
CA GLY A 237 7.36 13.79 32.55
C GLY A 237 6.22 13.92 31.55
N TRP A 238 6.34 13.35 30.34
CA TRP A 238 5.22 13.31 29.40
C TRP A 238 4.06 12.46 29.93
N LYS A 239 2.86 13.02 29.88
CA LYS A 239 1.61 12.31 30.23
C LYS A 239 0.80 12.11 28.97
N PRO A 240 0.74 10.88 28.40
CA PRO A 240 -0.02 10.62 27.17
C PRO A 240 -1.52 10.83 27.41
N SER A 241 -2.15 11.56 26.49
CA SER A 241 -3.61 11.79 26.49
C SER A 241 -4.33 10.94 25.45
N ILE A 242 -3.60 10.41 24.45
CA ILE A 242 -4.16 9.60 23.35
C ILE A 242 -3.49 8.24 23.35
N PHE A 243 -4.32 7.21 23.22
CA PHE A 243 -3.89 5.81 23.22
C PHE A 243 -4.32 5.12 21.91
N THR A 244 -3.59 4.07 21.53
CA THR A 244 -3.97 3.17 20.43
C THR A 244 -5.10 2.25 20.89
N GLU A 245 -5.74 1.55 19.94
CA GLU A 245 -6.76 0.53 20.23
C GLU A 245 -6.26 -0.57 21.18
N THR A 246 -4.94 -0.81 21.19
CA THR A 246 -4.29 -1.78 22.10
C THR A 246 -3.90 -1.18 23.45
N GLY A 247 -4.33 0.04 23.78
CA GLY A 247 -4.09 0.69 25.07
C GLY A 247 -2.67 1.25 25.26
N LYS A 248 -1.85 1.32 24.21
CA LYS A 248 -0.51 1.88 24.26
C LYS A 248 -0.53 3.38 23.94
N PRO A 249 0.35 4.22 24.58
CA PRO A 249 0.45 5.63 24.24
C PRO A 249 0.68 5.83 22.74
N LYS A 250 -0.11 6.71 22.12
CA LYS A 250 0.09 7.07 20.72
C LYS A 250 1.22 8.08 20.61
N VAL A 251 2.29 7.70 19.94
CA VAL A 251 3.50 8.52 19.74
C VAL A 251 3.64 8.83 18.26
N ASP A 252 3.28 10.04 17.86
CA ASP A 252 3.47 10.58 16.52
C ASP A 252 3.71 12.10 16.56
N GLU A 253 4.03 12.69 15.40
CA GLU A 253 4.28 14.12 15.27
C GLU A 253 3.12 14.95 15.83
N SER A 254 1.88 14.56 15.54
CA SER A 254 0.70 15.32 15.94
C SER A 254 0.42 15.28 17.44
N THR A 255 0.70 14.14 18.09
CA THR A 255 0.51 13.97 19.54
C THR A 255 1.59 14.65 20.38
N LEU A 256 2.76 14.89 19.80
CA LEU A 256 3.90 15.51 20.50
C LEU A 256 4.05 17.00 20.21
N LYS A 257 3.40 17.52 19.16
CA LYS A 257 3.56 18.92 18.71
C LYS A 257 3.28 19.96 19.78
N ASP A 258 2.24 19.73 20.57
CA ASP A 258 1.74 20.68 21.57
C ASP A 258 2.19 20.32 23.00
N VAL A 259 3.15 19.39 23.13
CA VAL A 259 3.70 18.99 24.44
C VAL A 259 4.81 19.96 24.82
N ASP A 260 4.61 20.67 25.93
CA ASP A 260 5.57 21.64 26.46
C ASP A 260 6.70 20.96 27.27
N ILE A 261 7.43 20.09 26.59
CA ILE A 261 8.62 19.40 27.09
C ILE A 261 9.68 19.43 25.98
N PRO A 262 10.87 20.02 26.21
CA PRO A 262 11.91 20.14 25.19
C PRO A 262 12.27 18.80 24.53
N GLU A 263 12.34 17.74 25.32
CA GLU A 263 12.62 16.38 24.85
C GLU A 263 11.54 15.86 23.90
N ALA A 264 10.27 16.19 24.14
CA ALA A 264 9.17 15.82 23.23
C ALA A 264 9.28 16.53 21.88
N GLN A 265 9.74 17.79 21.87
CA GLN A 265 9.95 18.57 20.65
C GLN A 265 11.08 17.98 19.78
N LEU A 266 12.16 17.49 20.41
CA LEU A 266 13.23 16.78 19.68
C LEU A 266 12.71 15.53 18.98
N ILE A 267 11.92 14.73 19.67
CA ILE A 267 11.29 13.53 19.08
C ILE A 267 10.30 13.92 17.98
N ALA A 268 9.44 14.92 18.20
CA ALA A 268 8.48 15.39 17.19
C ALA A 268 9.20 15.84 15.90
N ARG A 269 10.31 16.58 16.03
CA ARG A 269 11.17 17.00 14.92
C ARG A 269 11.74 15.80 14.16
N TYR A 270 12.28 14.81 14.88
CA TYR A 270 12.79 13.58 14.26
C TYR A 270 11.70 12.85 13.47
N LEU A 271 10.52 12.65 14.06
CA LEU A 271 9.39 11.98 13.43
C LEU A 271 8.90 12.70 12.17
N MET A 272 8.86 14.04 12.21
CA MET A 272 8.51 14.87 11.06
C MET A 272 9.52 14.66 9.92
N LEU A 273 10.82 14.72 10.22
CA LEU A 273 11.87 14.52 9.22
C LEU A 273 11.84 13.09 8.64
N GLN A 274 11.61 12.06 9.45
CA GLN A 274 11.46 10.68 9.02
C GLN A 274 10.27 10.53 8.04
N LYS A 275 9.15 11.18 8.35
CA LYS A 275 7.98 11.21 7.46
C LYS A 275 8.30 11.89 6.12
N ARG A 276 8.99 13.03 6.14
CA ARG A 276 9.42 13.75 4.93
C ARG A 276 10.38 12.92 4.09
N GLN A 277 11.35 12.25 4.72
CA GLN A 277 12.24 11.31 4.02
C GLN A 277 11.45 10.22 3.29
N GLY A 278 10.45 9.62 3.95
CA GLY A 278 9.60 8.59 3.34
C GLY A 278 8.79 9.14 2.15
N GLN A 279 8.28 10.37 2.24
CA GLN A 279 7.56 11.02 1.15
C GLN A 279 8.46 11.25 -0.08
N ILE A 280 9.67 11.76 0.12
CA ILE A 280 10.62 12.03 -0.98
C ILE A 280 11.08 10.73 -1.65
N LYS A 281 11.25 9.64 -0.89
CA LYS A 281 11.60 8.33 -1.43
C LYS A 281 10.51 7.71 -2.33
N GLY A 282 9.27 8.17 -2.18
CA GLY A 282 8.14 7.71 -2.99
C GLY A 282 7.95 8.52 -4.30
N TRP A 283 8.74 9.54 -4.50
CA TRP A 283 8.74 10.32 -5.75
C TRP A 283 9.62 9.63 -6.80
#